data_84e70e376446b395e9b535e3962407d1
#
_entry.id   84e70e376446b395e9b535e3962407d1
#
_cell.length_a   1.000
_cell.length_b   1.000
_cell.length_c   1.000
_cell.angle_alpha   90.00
_cell.angle_beta   90.00
_cell.angle_gamma   90.00
#
_symmetry.space_group_name_H-M   'P 1'
#
loop_
_entity.id
_entity.type
_entity.pdbx_description
1 polymer ?
#
loop_
_entity_poly.entity_id
_entity_poly.type
_entity_poly.pdbx_seq_one_letter_code
_entity_poly.pdbx_strand_id
1 'polypeptide(L)'
;MKNIERIQDSRRLQAGRSPIDRQAGFSLIEMMIAIVIGLLITIVVGNIFLGSKDTFRTQDDASRLAENARYAMSVLNRTIRNTGFAYWQNGTQWKSAWVGKATPMLAGVNNNTPSLGNSDSITVAFFGSSVLPGTTGDADGNTLDCLGRKFKDNTAIEPGTSTFFIALGADGRPALWCSVNTPGAQTNANAAAPAVASRELVAGVTTFQVLYGVDTDGDYSPNFYKAANLLTAVDMTKVVSVRIGLILESPNPNTTAEVDSKTYQVFGPEYASFASADPGTAYTPPSSDNKRLRRLYTYTIAVRGRVE
;
A
#
# COMPACT_ATOMS: atom_id res chain seq x y z
N MET A 1 19.40 96.41 25.84
CA MET A 1 20.72 97.11 25.63
C MET A 1 21.53 96.23 24.67
N LYS A 2 21.97 96.93 23.62
CA LYS A 2 23.08 96.55 22.63
C LYS A 2 22.74 95.37 21.71
N ASN A 3 22.42 95.67 20.48
CA ASN A 3 23.19 96.03 19.26
C ASN A 3 23.86 94.82 18.63
N ILE A 4 23.28 94.44 17.48
CA ILE A 4 23.65 94.73 16.06
C ILE A 4 24.97 94.00 15.69
N GLU A 5 24.91 93.11 14.73
CA GLU A 5 25.54 93.41 13.43
C GLU A 5 25.16 92.29 12.39
N ARG A 6 24.68 92.77 11.26
CA ARG A 6 24.52 92.06 10.02
C ARG A 6 25.84 91.69 9.42
N ILE A 7 26.05 90.49 9.06
CA ILE A 7 27.00 90.16 8.00
C ILE A 7 26.26 89.34 6.96
N GLN A 8 26.00 89.98 5.82
CA GLN A 8 25.61 89.35 4.59
C GLN A 8 26.84 88.66 4.02
N ASP A 9 26.81 87.31 4.00
CA ASP A 9 27.75 86.55 3.20
C ASP A 9 27.00 85.92 2.05
N SER A 10 27.16 86.51 0.88
CA SER A 10 26.64 86.13 -0.40
C SER A 10 27.45 84.96 -0.92
N ARG A 11 27.06 83.74 -0.47
CA ARG A 11 27.55 82.50 -1.13
C ARG A 11 26.78 82.28 -2.40
N ARG A 12 27.45 82.52 -3.50
CA ARG A 12 27.01 82.09 -4.83
C ARG A 12 26.78 80.58 -4.84
N LEU A 13 25.53 80.15 -5.01
CA LEU A 13 25.17 78.79 -5.39
C LEU A 13 25.75 78.55 -6.79
N GLN A 14 26.93 77.94 -6.87
CA GLN A 14 27.34 77.24 -8.10
C GLN A 14 26.42 76.07 -8.32
N ALA A 15 25.51 76.26 -9.25
CA ALA A 15 24.73 75.14 -9.84
C ALA A 15 25.72 74.18 -10.52
N GLY A 16 26.13 73.15 -9.79
CA GLY A 16 26.81 71.99 -10.41
C GLY A 16 25.92 71.35 -11.46
N ARG A 17 26.21 71.58 -12.72
CA ARG A 17 25.66 70.79 -13.82
C ARG A 17 26.14 69.38 -13.61
N SER A 18 25.19 68.48 -13.26
CA SER A 18 25.41 67.07 -13.34
C SER A 18 25.88 66.75 -14.76
N PRO A 19 26.93 65.94 -14.95
CA PRO A 19 27.30 65.48 -16.27
C PRO A 19 26.11 64.66 -16.78
N ILE A 20 25.56 65.02 -17.93
CA ILE A 20 24.59 64.23 -18.67
C ILE A 20 25.38 62.99 -19.09
N ASP A 21 25.17 61.88 -18.35
CA ASP A 21 25.65 60.55 -18.77
C ASP A 21 25.15 60.30 -20.20
N ARG A 22 26.07 60.34 -21.13
CA ARG A 22 25.78 59.98 -22.52
C ARG A 22 25.40 58.51 -22.48
N GLN A 23 24.12 58.24 -22.70
CA GLN A 23 23.65 56.89 -23.00
C GLN A 23 24.41 56.38 -24.23
N ALA A 24 25.37 55.50 -24.01
CA ALA A 24 26.05 54.80 -25.07
C ALA A 24 25.01 53.81 -25.66
N GLY A 25 24.66 53.96 -26.90
CA GLY A 25 23.78 53.01 -27.60
C GLY A 25 24.45 51.65 -27.75
N PHE A 26 23.72 50.58 -27.57
CA PHE A 26 24.25 49.20 -27.74
C PHE A 26 24.70 49.02 -29.20
N SER A 27 25.85 48.36 -29.35
CA SER A 27 26.31 48.00 -30.72
C SER A 27 25.53 46.79 -31.19
N LEU A 28 25.33 46.66 -32.51
CA LEU A 28 24.60 45.56 -33.12
C LEU A 28 25.24 44.19 -32.77
N ILE A 29 26.58 44.13 -32.67
CA ILE A 29 27.33 42.95 -32.28
C ILE A 29 27.07 42.55 -30.82
N GLU A 30 26.94 43.51 -29.94
CA GLU A 30 26.67 43.32 -28.52
C GLU A 30 25.27 42.71 -28.29
N MET A 31 24.29 43.19 -29.08
CA MET A 31 22.93 42.64 -29.09
C MET A 31 22.89 41.21 -29.63
N MET A 32 23.66 40.89 -30.68
CA MET A 32 23.76 39.52 -31.20
C MET A 32 24.38 38.56 -30.18
N ILE A 33 25.45 38.97 -29.50
CA ILE A 33 26.11 38.17 -28.45
C ILE A 33 25.14 37.95 -27.26
N ALA A 34 24.43 38.98 -26.84
CA ALA A 34 23.47 38.89 -25.76
C ALA A 34 22.32 37.89 -26.06
N ILE A 35 21.80 37.88 -27.28
CA ILE A 35 20.77 36.95 -27.72
C ILE A 35 21.30 35.52 -27.72
N VAL A 36 22.50 35.26 -28.23
CA VAL A 36 23.12 33.95 -28.27
C VAL A 36 23.33 33.40 -26.87
N ILE A 37 23.87 34.23 -25.96
CA ILE A 37 24.08 33.84 -24.56
C ILE A 37 22.73 33.60 -23.85
N GLY A 38 21.74 34.45 -24.10
CA GLY A 38 20.39 34.28 -23.56
C GLY A 38 19.73 32.98 -24.00
N LEU A 39 19.86 32.61 -25.26
CA LEU A 39 19.38 31.33 -25.81
C LEU A 39 20.07 30.13 -25.16
N LEU A 40 21.39 30.17 -25.01
CA LEU A 40 22.15 29.11 -24.37
C LEU A 40 21.71 28.91 -22.90
N ILE A 41 21.55 29.99 -22.16
CA ILE A 41 21.08 29.93 -20.78
C ILE A 41 19.66 29.35 -20.71
N THR A 42 18.76 29.76 -21.62
CA THR A 42 17.37 29.26 -21.66
C THR A 42 17.32 27.75 -21.92
N ILE A 43 18.18 27.22 -22.83
CA ILE A 43 18.26 25.79 -23.09
C ILE A 43 18.76 25.03 -21.84
N VAL A 44 19.79 25.54 -21.18
CA VAL A 44 20.33 24.90 -19.97
C VAL A 44 19.30 24.87 -18.82
N VAL A 45 18.65 26.02 -18.58
CA VAL A 45 17.58 26.11 -17.55
C VAL A 45 16.41 25.21 -17.90
N GLY A 46 16.01 25.12 -19.18
CA GLY A 46 14.96 24.22 -19.64
C GLY A 46 15.28 22.76 -19.34
N ASN A 47 16.49 22.30 -19.62
CA ASN A 47 16.93 20.93 -19.33
C ASN A 47 16.94 20.63 -17.82
N ILE A 48 17.42 21.57 -17.00
CA ILE A 48 17.41 21.44 -15.53
C ILE A 48 15.97 21.34 -15.01
N PHE A 49 15.06 22.15 -15.55
CA PHE A 49 13.66 22.14 -15.14
C PHE A 49 12.97 20.81 -15.48
N LEU A 50 13.20 20.25 -16.69
CA LEU A 50 12.66 18.96 -17.09
C LEU A 50 13.21 17.84 -16.20
N GLY A 51 14.51 17.78 -15.95
CA GLY A 51 15.13 16.78 -15.07
C GLY A 51 14.63 16.89 -13.61
N SER A 52 14.43 18.11 -13.11
CA SER A 52 13.85 18.33 -11.78
C SER A 52 12.41 17.83 -11.69
N LYS A 53 11.60 18.05 -12.72
CA LYS A 53 10.22 17.58 -12.78
C LYS A 53 10.12 16.05 -12.78
N ASP A 54 10.99 15.36 -13.52
CA ASP A 54 11.02 13.89 -13.56
C ASP A 54 11.48 13.30 -12.23
N THR A 55 12.46 13.91 -11.59
CA THR A 55 12.90 13.52 -10.24
C THR A 55 11.77 13.68 -9.22
N PHE A 56 11.06 14.80 -9.25
CA PHE A 56 9.94 15.05 -8.35
C PHE A 56 8.81 14.02 -8.55
N ARG A 57 8.45 13.70 -9.79
CA ARG A 57 7.46 12.64 -10.09
C ARG A 57 7.87 11.29 -9.55
N THR A 58 9.12 10.90 -9.75
CA THR A 58 9.64 9.60 -9.27
C THR A 58 9.61 9.53 -7.74
N GLN A 59 9.90 10.63 -7.05
CA GLN A 59 9.83 10.72 -5.59
C GLN A 59 8.38 10.63 -5.08
N ASP A 60 7.45 11.32 -5.74
CA ASP A 60 6.02 11.27 -5.40
C ASP A 60 5.45 9.86 -5.61
N ASP A 61 5.74 9.23 -6.75
CA ASP A 61 5.35 7.86 -7.03
C ASP A 61 5.93 6.87 -5.99
N ALA A 62 7.20 7.02 -5.63
CA ALA A 62 7.84 6.18 -4.62
C ALA A 62 7.19 6.34 -3.23
N SER A 63 6.82 7.57 -2.86
CA SER A 63 6.11 7.87 -1.61
C SER A 63 4.71 7.23 -1.59
N ARG A 64 3.95 7.38 -2.66
CA ARG A 64 2.62 6.77 -2.82
C ARG A 64 2.66 5.25 -2.75
N LEU A 65 3.65 4.62 -3.42
CA LEU A 65 3.84 3.16 -3.34
C LEU A 65 4.10 2.70 -1.90
N ALA A 66 4.96 3.42 -1.16
CA ALA A 66 5.25 3.08 0.23
C ALA A 66 4.03 3.26 1.14
N GLU A 67 3.21 4.29 0.92
CA GLU A 67 1.98 4.52 1.68
C GLU A 67 0.91 3.46 1.37
N ASN A 68 0.69 3.16 0.09
CA ASN A 68 -0.21 2.09 -0.35
C ASN A 68 0.19 0.72 0.22
N ALA A 69 1.47 0.40 0.20
CA ALA A 69 1.99 -0.83 0.79
C ALA A 69 1.75 -0.90 2.30
N ARG A 70 1.99 0.22 3.02
CA ARG A 70 1.74 0.31 4.47
C ARG A 70 0.26 0.11 4.78
N TYR A 71 -0.64 0.72 4.02
CA TYR A 71 -2.07 0.55 4.18
C TYR A 71 -2.49 -0.90 3.92
N ALA A 72 -2.07 -1.49 2.78
CA ALA A 72 -2.34 -2.90 2.47
C ALA A 72 -1.89 -3.82 3.61
N MET A 73 -0.63 -3.65 4.07
CA MET A 73 -0.08 -4.46 5.15
C MET A 73 -0.79 -4.26 6.48
N SER A 74 -1.26 -3.06 6.78
CA SER A 74 -2.02 -2.79 8.02
C SER A 74 -3.35 -3.55 8.04
N VAL A 75 -4.09 -3.54 6.91
CA VAL A 75 -5.36 -4.26 6.78
C VAL A 75 -5.14 -5.77 6.80
N LEU A 76 -4.17 -6.28 6.01
CA LEU A 76 -3.81 -7.69 5.99
C LEU A 76 -3.38 -8.19 7.38
N ASN A 77 -2.48 -7.48 8.05
CA ASN A 77 -1.98 -7.85 9.38
C ASN A 77 -3.13 -7.91 10.41
N ARG A 78 -3.97 -6.87 10.46
CA ARG A 78 -5.11 -6.84 11.37
C ARG A 78 -6.05 -8.02 11.14
N THR A 79 -6.41 -8.27 9.88
CA THR A 79 -7.41 -9.29 9.52
C THR A 79 -6.86 -10.70 9.69
N ILE A 80 -5.64 -10.98 9.22
CA ILE A 80 -5.03 -12.31 9.29
C ILE A 80 -4.73 -12.70 10.75
N ARG A 81 -4.32 -11.76 11.59
CA ARG A 81 -4.09 -12.03 13.03
C ARG A 81 -5.35 -12.46 13.77
N ASN A 82 -6.52 -12.08 13.28
CA ASN A 82 -7.81 -12.49 13.85
C ASN A 82 -8.26 -13.88 13.35
N THR A 83 -7.49 -14.56 12.50
CA THR A 83 -7.83 -15.91 12.03
C THR A 83 -8.10 -16.85 13.21
N GLY A 84 -9.26 -17.50 13.18
CA GLY A 84 -9.66 -18.43 14.24
C GLY A 84 -10.14 -17.77 15.54
N PHE A 85 -10.17 -16.43 15.61
CA PHE A 85 -10.65 -15.75 16.81
C PHE A 85 -12.10 -16.12 17.10
N ALA A 86 -12.35 -16.46 18.35
CA ALA A 86 -13.68 -16.56 18.93
C ALA A 86 -13.63 -15.97 20.34
N TYR A 87 -14.67 -15.25 20.72
CA TYR A 87 -14.75 -14.70 22.06
C TYR A 87 -14.81 -15.82 23.09
N TRP A 88 -14.01 -15.71 24.12
CA TRP A 88 -13.97 -16.70 25.19
C TRP A 88 -14.87 -16.29 26.36
N GLN A 89 -15.88 -17.10 26.63
CA GLN A 89 -16.71 -16.96 27.81
C GLN A 89 -16.22 -17.86 28.91
N ASN A 90 -16.41 -17.42 30.16
CA ASN A 90 -15.98 -18.13 31.37
C ASN A 90 -16.42 -19.61 31.34
N GLY A 91 -15.45 -20.52 31.30
CA GLY A 91 -15.67 -21.97 31.30
C GLY A 91 -15.83 -22.64 29.90
N THR A 92 -15.84 -21.87 28.80
CA THR A 92 -15.96 -22.44 27.44
C THR A 92 -14.69 -22.17 26.65
N GLN A 93 -14.03 -23.22 26.16
CA GLN A 93 -12.83 -23.06 25.34
C GLN A 93 -13.21 -22.46 23.99
N TRP A 94 -12.38 -21.55 23.45
CA TRP A 94 -12.58 -20.93 22.13
C TRP A 94 -12.75 -21.99 21.03
N LYS A 95 -12.11 -23.17 21.16
CA LYS A 95 -12.24 -24.29 20.23
C LYS A 95 -13.68 -24.79 20.10
N SER A 96 -14.50 -24.68 21.14
CA SER A 96 -15.90 -25.13 21.09
C SER A 96 -16.75 -24.29 20.14
N ALA A 97 -16.42 -23.02 19.93
CA ALA A 97 -17.10 -22.16 18.96
C ALA A 97 -16.95 -22.64 17.52
N TRP A 98 -15.88 -23.40 17.23
CA TRP A 98 -15.55 -23.91 15.91
C TRP A 98 -16.06 -25.32 15.64
N VAL A 99 -16.58 -26.01 16.65
CA VAL A 99 -17.14 -27.35 16.50
C VAL A 99 -18.38 -27.29 15.61
N GLY A 100 -18.39 -28.13 14.56
CA GLY A 100 -19.52 -28.21 13.62
C GLY A 100 -19.61 -27.07 12.61
N LYS A 101 -18.61 -26.19 12.52
CA LYS A 101 -18.58 -25.15 11.48
C LYS A 101 -18.07 -25.72 10.16
N ALA A 102 -18.77 -25.37 9.07
CA ALA A 102 -18.37 -25.73 7.72
C ALA A 102 -17.23 -24.87 7.20
N THR A 103 -17.15 -23.61 7.66
CA THR A 103 -16.13 -22.64 7.22
C THR A 103 -14.82 -22.91 7.93
N PRO A 104 -13.71 -23.19 7.21
CA PRO A 104 -12.39 -23.35 7.82
C PRO A 104 -11.86 -22.00 8.35
N MET A 105 -11.08 -22.02 9.42
CA MET A 105 -10.47 -20.81 9.99
C MET A 105 -9.57 -20.10 9.00
N LEU A 106 -8.86 -20.87 8.18
CA LEU A 106 -7.94 -20.40 7.16
C LEU A 106 -8.05 -21.25 5.92
N ALA A 107 -8.13 -20.61 4.77
CA ALA A 107 -8.09 -21.26 3.47
C ALA A 107 -7.25 -20.42 2.50
N GLY A 108 -6.67 -21.05 1.51
CA GLY A 108 -5.91 -20.38 0.46
C GLY A 108 -6.10 -21.09 -0.87
N VAL A 109 -5.99 -20.31 -1.94
CA VAL A 109 -5.95 -20.82 -3.31
C VAL A 109 -4.71 -20.28 -3.97
N ASN A 110 -3.83 -21.18 -4.42
CA ASN A 110 -2.65 -20.83 -5.19
C ASN A 110 -3.06 -20.56 -6.64
N ASN A 111 -2.55 -19.47 -7.22
CA ASN A 111 -2.87 -19.05 -8.59
C ASN A 111 -4.39 -19.00 -8.84
N ASN A 112 -5.10 -18.28 -7.99
CA ASN A 112 -6.56 -18.16 -8.04
C ASN A 112 -7.02 -17.59 -9.40
N THR A 113 -7.83 -18.34 -10.12
CA THR A 113 -8.53 -17.81 -11.30
C THR A 113 -9.94 -17.36 -10.86
N PRO A 114 -10.34 -16.11 -11.11
CA PRO A 114 -9.82 -15.17 -12.13
C PRO A 114 -8.79 -14.13 -11.63
N SER A 115 -8.01 -14.41 -10.60
CA SER A 115 -6.97 -13.46 -10.18
C SER A 115 -5.98 -13.17 -11.31
N LEU A 116 -5.62 -11.90 -11.44
CA LEU A 116 -4.66 -11.44 -12.46
C LEU A 116 -3.24 -11.85 -12.06
N GLY A 117 -2.40 -12.13 -13.08
CA GLY A 117 -0.98 -12.34 -12.86
C GLY A 117 -0.60 -13.58 -12.05
N ASN A 118 -1.39 -14.66 -12.09
CA ASN A 118 -1.21 -15.87 -11.26
C ASN A 118 -1.13 -15.55 -9.76
N SER A 119 -1.91 -14.57 -9.31
CA SER A 119 -1.95 -14.19 -7.90
C SER A 119 -2.78 -15.15 -7.07
N ASP A 120 -2.38 -15.30 -5.82
CA ASP A 120 -3.08 -16.14 -4.84
C ASP A 120 -4.33 -15.45 -4.28
N SER A 121 -5.10 -16.22 -3.51
CA SER A 121 -6.08 -15.68 -2.58
C SER A 121 -5.93 -16.31 -1.21
N ILE A 122 -6.27 -15.55 -0.18
CA ILE A 122 -6.33 -16.03 1.20
C ILE A 122 -7.68 -15.65 1.79
N THR A 123 -8.32 -16.64 2.43
CA THR A 123 -9.57 -16.47 3.18
C THR A 123 -9.30 -16.74 4.65
N VAL A 124 -9.65 -15.81 5.50
CA VAL A 124 -9.60 -15.94 6.95
C VAL A 124 -10.99 -15.86 7.53
N ALA A 125 -11.27 -16.72 8.51
CA ALA A 125 -12.54 -16.74 9.21
C ALA A 125 -12.34 -16.50 10.71
N PHE A 126 -13.26 -15.75 11.32
CA PHE A 126 -13.24 -15.42 12.73
C PHE A 126 -14.63 -14.95 13.20
N PHE A 127 -14.89 -15.05 14.48
CA PHE A 127 -16.09 -14.50 15.08
C PHE A 127 -15.89 -13.03 15.47
N GLY A 128 -16.98 -12.30 15.58
CA GLY A 128 -16.97 -10.92 16.04
C GLY A 128 -16.80 -10.80 17.55
N SER A 129 -17.02 -9.60 18.05
CA SER A 129 -17.02 -9.28 19.47
C SER A 129 -18.19 -8.37 19.82
N SER A 130 -18.74 -8.54 21.02
CA SER A 130 -19.91 -7.80 21.52
C SER A 130 -19.60 -7.11 22.83
N VAL A 131 -20.30 -6.00 23.10
CA VAL A 131 -20.17 -5.23 24.35
C VAL A 131 -20.45 -6.12 25.58
N LEU A 132 -21.44 -7.00 25.45
CA LEU A 132 -21.75 -8.03 26.44
C LEU A 132 -21.61 -9.40 25.79
N PRO A 133 -20.61 -10.18 26.16
CA PRO A 133 -20.33 -11.48 25.55
C PRO A 133 -21.50 -12.45 25.65
N GLY A 134 -21.75 -13.17 24.53
CA GLY A 134 -22.83 -14.16 24.45
C GLY A 134 -24.23 -13.59 24.53
N THR A 135 -24.40 -12.30 24.37
CA THR A 135 -25.69 -11.62 24.36
C THR A 135 -26.09 -11.17 22.97
N THR A 136 -27.35 -10.74 22.83
CA THR A 136 -27.87 -10.05 21.64
C THR A 136 -27.41 -8.60 21.52
N GLY A 137 -26.46 -8.14 22.37
CA GLY A 137 -25.93 -6.79 22.39
C GLY A 137 -25.26 -6.39 21.06
N ASP A 138 -24.98 -5.09 20.90
CA ASP A 138 -24.30 -4.58 19.72
C ASP A 138 -22.84 -5.01 19.66
N ALA A 139 -22.30 -5.09 18.44
CA ALA A 139 -20.88 -5.32 18.24
C ALA A 139 -20.04 -4.18 18.84
N ASP A 140 -18.98 -4.51 19.59
CA ASP A 140 -18.14 -3.56 20.30
C ASP A 140 -17.09 -2.86 19.41
N GLY A 141 -16.83 -3.44 18.23
CA GLY A 141 -15.85 -2.91 17.27
C GLY A 141 -14.41 -3.32 17.52
N ASN A 142 -14.14 -4.18 18.50
CA ASN A 142 -12.78 -4.71 18.73
C ASN A 142 -12.36 -5.67 17.61
N THR A 143 -13.33 -6.37 17.01
CA THR A 143 -13.11 -7.26 15.89
C THR A 143 -13.80 -6.68 14.65
N LEU A 144 -12.99 -6.47 13.59
CA LEU A 144 -13.45 -5.87 12.34
C LEU A 144 -13.09 -6.78 11.18
N ASP A 145 -13.99 -6.87 10.20
CA ASP A 145 -13.65 -7.49 8.90
C ASP A 145 -12.67 -6.60 8.10
N CYS A 146 -12.22 -7.09 6.94
CA CYS A 146 -11.26 -6.35 6.12
C CYS A 146 -11.81 -5.02 5.57
N LEU A 147 -13.13 -4.84 5.51
CA LEU A 147 -13.78 -3.59 5.12
C LEU A 147 -14.02 -2.65 6.30
N GLY A 148 -13.56 -3.01 7.49
CA GLY A 148 -13.70 -2.19 8.70
C GLY A 148 -15.09 -2.24 9.32
N ARG A 149 -15.91 -3.25 8.99
CA ARG A 149 -17.24 -3.41 9.57
C ARG A 149 -17.15 -4.27 10.83
N LYS A 150 -17.89 -3.92 11.85
CA LYS A 150 -18.00 -4.69 13.09
C LYS A 150 -19.12 -5.73 13.02
N PHE A 151 -19.01 -6.80 13.77
CA PHE A 151 -20.03 -7.84 13.88
C PHE A 151 -19.96 -8.51 15.24
N LYS A 152 -21.03 -9.22 15.58
CA LYS A 152 -21.21 -9.79 16.92
C LYS A 152 -20.50 -11.14 17.09
N ASP A 153 -20.29 -11.53 18.32
CA ASP A 153 -19.72 -12.83 18.74
C ASP A 153 -20.75 -13.98 18.71
N ASN A 154 -21.60 -14.01 17.69
CA ASN A 154 -22.61 -15.07 17.58
C ASN A 154 -21.99 -16.37 17.09
N THR A 155 -21.61 -17.24 18.02
CA THR A 155 -21.05 -18.56 17.71
C THR A 155 -22.09 -19.61 17.30
N ALA A 156 -23.37 -19.30 17.38
CA ALA A 156 -24.44 -20.19 16.91
C ALA A 156 -24.51 -20.29 15.37
N ILE A 157 -24.04 -19.25 14.67
CA ILE A 157 -24.00 -19.19 13.19
C ILE A 157 -22.58 -19.42 12.67
N GLU A 158 -22.41 -19.43 11.34
CA GLU A 158 -21.09 -19.48 10.71
C GLU A 158 -20.27 -18.21 11.03
N PRO A 159 -18.93 -18.32 11.12
CA PRO A 159 -18.05 -17.17 11.33
C PRO A 159 -18.08 -16.21 10.16
N GLY A 160 -17.69 -14.98 10.40
CA GLY A 160 -17.41 -14.01 9.35
C GLY A 160 -16.15 -14.37 8.59
N THR A 161 -16.16 -14.18 7.26
CA THR A 161 -14.98 -14.40 6.42
C THR A 161 -14.52 -13.13 5.75
N SER A 162 -13.20 -13.05 5.54
CA SER A 162 -12.54 -12.01 4.77
C SER A 162 -11.59 -12.66 3.77
N THR A 163 -11.78 -12.41 2.47
CA THR A 163 -10.98 -12.98 1.39
C THR A 163 -10.25 -11.89 0.65
N PHE A 164 -8.92 -11.98 0.59
CA PHE A 164 -8.06 -11.09 -0.18
C PHE A 164 -7.64 -11.74 -1.49
N PHE A 165 -7.69 -10.97 -2.58
CA PHE A 165 -7.35 -11.44 -3.93
C PHE A 165 -7.04 -10.25 -4.84
N ILE A 166 -6.50 -10.51 -6.04
CA ILE A 166 -6.27 -9.49 -7.07
C ILE A 166 -7.38 -9.53 -8.11
N ALA A 167 -7.91 -8.36 -8.43
CA ALA A 167 -8.86 -8.15 -9.53
C ALA A 167 -8.63 -6.77 -10.17
N LEU A 168 -9.30 -6.49 -11.28
CA LEU A 168 -9.26 -5.15 -11.89
C LEU A 168 -9.92 -4.13 -10.97
N GLY A 169 -9.22 -3.04 -10.72
CA GLY A 169 -9.72 -1.88 -10.01
C GLY A 169 -10.60 -0.99 -10.88
N ALA A 170 -11.10 0.09 -10.31
CA ALA A 170 -11.93 1.08 -11.00
C ALA A 170 -11.19 1.78 -12.15
N ASP A 171 -9.88 1.85 -12.09
CA ASP A 171 -9.00 2.41 -13.12
C ASP A 171 -8.61 1.40 -14.22
N GLY A 172 -9.15 0.18 -14.18
CA GLY A 172 -8.85 -0.90 -15.13
C GLY A 172 -7.49 -1.58 -14.90
N ARG A 173 -6.80 -1.29 -13.79
CA ARG A 173 -5.51 -1.86 -13.41
C ARG A 173 -5.66 -2.90 -12.31
N PRO A 174 -4.67 -3.81 -12.15
CA PRO A 174 -4.66 -4.74 -11.02
C PRO A 174 -4.72 -4.00 -9.69
N ALA A 175 -5.55 -4.50 -8.77
CA ALA A 175 -5.75 -3.95 -7.45
C ALA A 175 -5.95 -5.06 -6.42
N LEU A 176 -5.56 -4.82 -5.18
CA LEU A 176 -5.89 -5.69 -4.06
C LEU A 176 -7.34 -5.44 -3.63
N TRP A 177 -8.13 -6.49 -3.69
CA TRP A 177 -9.53 -6.49 -3.27
C TRP A 177 -9.71 -7.25 -1.97
N CYS A 178 -10.75 -6.88 -1.25
CA CYS A 178 -11.29 -7.72 -0.19
C CYS A 178 -12.77 -7.99 -0.42
N SER A 179 -13.14 -9.28 -0.33
CA SER A 179 -14.52 -9.75 -0.26
C SER A 179 -14.81 -10.29 1.13
N VAL A 180 -15.98 -10.00 1.64
CA VAL A 180 -16.43 -10.43 2.97
C VAL A 180 -17.76 -11.15 2.87
N ASN A 181 -17.90 -12.18 3.72
CA ASN A 181 -19.20 -12.74 4.10
C ASN A 181 -19.27 -12.72 5.62
N THR A 182 -19.89 -11.67 6.17
CA THR A 182 -19.91 -11.38 7.60
C THR A 182 -21.37 -11.33 8.05
N PRO A 183 -21.94 -12.43 8.51
CA PRO A 183 -23.31 -12.45 9.02
C PRO A 183 -23.49 -11.49 10.18
N GLY A 184 -24.55 -10.69 10.15
CA GLY A 184 -24.82 -9.70 11.20
C GLY A 184 -23.86 -8.52 11.23
N ALA A 185 -23.20 -8.21 10.11
CA ALA A 185 -22.32 -7.04 9.99
C ALA A 185 -23.07 -5.74 10.30
N GLN A 186 -22.39 -4.82 10.98
CA GLN A 186 -22.90 -3.50 11.35
C GLN A 186 -21.92 -2.42 10.91
N THR A 187 -22.45 -1.25 10.56
CA THR A 187 -21.66 -0.03 10.40
C THR A 187 -21.18 0.49 11.77
N ASN A 188 -20.26 1.45 11.76
CA ASN A 188 -19.80 2.09 13.00
C ASN A 188 -20.95 2.76 13.79
N ALA A 189 -22.02 3.16 13.10
CA ALA A 189 -23.23 3.73 13.71
C ALA A 189 -24.27 2.67 14.14
N ASN A 190 -23.88 1.40 14.28
CA ASN A 190 -24.74 0.26 14.63
C ASN A 190 -25.87 -0.05 13.61
N ALA A 191 -25.87 0.59 12.44
CA ALA A 191 -26.82 0.25 11.39
C ALA A 191 -26.44 -1.08 10.74
N ALA A 192 -27.43 -1.89 10.35
CA ALA A 192 -27.22 -3.13 9.63
C ALA A 192 -26.43 -2.88 8.32
N ALA A 193 -25.47 -3.75 8.04
CA ALA A 193 -24.69 -3.73 6.79
C ALA A 193 -24.92 -5.04 6.02
N PRO A 194 -24.79 -5.05 4.66
CA PRO A 194 -24.87 -6.27 3.88
C PRO A 194 -23.88 -7.33 4.37
N ALA A 195 -24.33 -8.58 4.56
CA ALA A 195 -23.43 -9.66 4.96
C ALA A 195 -22.32 -9.87 3.94
N VAL A 196 -22.66 -9.90 2.65
CA VAL A 196 -21.68 -10.02 1.57
C VAL A 196 -21.39 -8.66 0.95
N ALA A 197 -20.11 -8.33 0.83
CA ALA A 197 -19.63 -7.13 0.17
C ALA A 197 -18.21 -7.38 -0.37
N SER A 198 -17.85 -6.67 -1.45
CA SER A 198 -16.50 -6.68 -2.00
C SER A 198 -16.08 -5.27 -2.35
N ARG A 199 -14.83 -4.91 -2.03
CA ARG A 199 -14.28 -3.58 -2.32
C ARG A 199 -12.81 -3.66 -2.70
N GLU A 200 -12.41 -2.77 -3.57
CA GLU A 200 -11.02 -2.44 -3.81
C GLU A 200 -10.42 -1.79 -2.54
N LEU A 201 -9.26 -2.28 -2.12
CA LEU A 201 -8.51 -1.75 -0.99
C LEU A 201 -7.35 -0.88 -1.45
N VAL A 202 -6.55 -1.38 -2.40
CA VAL A 202 -5.34 -0.70 -2.87
C VAL A 202 -5.18 -0.92 -4.36
N ALA A 203 -5.16 0.18 -5.13
CA ALA A 203 -4.87 0.17 -6.56
C ALA A 203 -3.38 -0.11 -6.85
N GLY A 204 -3.10 -0.66 -8.02
CA GLY A 204 -1.74 -0.88 -8.50
C GLY A 204 -1.02 -2.05 -7.83
N VAL A 205 -1.72 -3.01 -7.24
CA VAL A 205 -1.15 -4.26 -6.74
C VAL A 205 -1.20 -5.29 -7.86
N THR A 206 -0.06 -5.56 -8.51
CA THR A 206 0.02 -6.45 -9.68
C THR A 206 0.18 -7.91 -9.30
N THR A 207 0.74 -8.19 -8.13
CA THR A 207 1.00 -9.55 -7.67
C THR A 207 0.74 -9.65 -6.18
N PHE A 208 0.06 -10.72 -5.79
CA PHE A 208 -0.21 -11.11 -4.41
C PHE A 208 0.09 -12.60 -4.27
N GLN A 209 1.11 -12.94 -3.47
CA GLN A 209 1.55 -14.31 -3.25
C GLN A 209 1.54 -14.61 -1.75
N VAL A 210 1.17 -15.85 -1.40
CA VAL A 210 0.95 -16.27 -0.02
C VAL A 210 1.61 -17.61 0.26
N LEU A 211 2.47 -17.66 1.25
CA LEU A 211 3.01 -18.89 1.80
C LEU A 211 2.52 -19.11 3.23
N TYR A 212 2.23 -20.35 3.55
CA TYR A 212 1.71 -20.77 4.85
C TYR A 212 2.80 -21.45 5.64
N GLY A 213 3.13 -20.91 6.82
CA GLY A 213 4.10 -21.46 7.75
C GLY A 213 3.45 -22.47 8.67
N VAL A 214 3.79 -23.75 8.49
CA VAL A 214 3.20 -24.89 9.18
C VAL A 214 4.09 -25.30 10.35
N ASP A 215 3.50 -25.43 11.51
CA ASP A 215 4.09 -26.02 12.71
C ASP A 215 3.74 -27.50 12.77
N THR A 216 4.73 -28.38 12.75
CA THR A 216 4.53 -29.84 12.78
C THR A 216 4.85 -30.47 14.12
N ASP A 217 5.59 -29.81 14.97
CA ASP A 217 6.06 -30.31 16.27
C ASP A 217 5.39 -29.64 17.49
N GLY A 218 4.60 -28.59 17.26
CA GLY A 218 3.77 -27.95 18.28
C GLY A 218 4.53 -26.94 19.14
N ASP A 219 5.65 -26.37 18.65
CA ASP A 219 6.44 -25.35 19.34
C ASP A 219 6.00 -23.91 18.98
N TYR A 220 4.91 -23.78 18.19
CA TYR A 220 4.36 -22.51 17.67
C TYR A 220 5.29 -21.75 16.72
N SER A 221 6.31 -22.40 16.21
CA SER A 221 7.22 -21.90 15.20
C SER A 221 7.00 -22.63 13.87
N PRO A 222 7.03 -21.97 12.72
CA PRO A 222 6.86 -22.67 11.47
C PRO A 222 8.11 -23.49 11.11
N ASN A 223 7.96 -24.81 10.93
CA ASN A 223 9.02 -25.67 10.46
C ASN A 223 9.30 -25.50 8.96
N PHE A 224 8.29 -25.12 8.17
CA PHE A 224 8.43 -24.85 6.74
C PHE A 224 7.33 -23.89 6.24
N TYR A 225 7.58 -23.31 5.07
CA TYR A 225 6.61 -22.49 4.35
C TYR A 225 6.29 -23.11 2.99
N LYS A 226 4.99 -23.26 2.67
CA LYS A 226 4.50 -23.79 1.39
C LYS A 226 3.31 -22.99 0.85
N ALA A 227 3.12 -23.04 -0.47
CA ALA A 227 1.92 -22.54 -1.13
C ALA A 227 0.68 -23.41 -0.80
N ALA A 228 -0.51 -22.83 -0.94
CA ALA A 228 -1.76 -23.48 -0.53
C ALA A 228 -2.00 -24.83 -1.21
N ASN A 229 -1.67 -24.97 -2.48
CA ASN A 229 -1.85 -26.20 -3.27
C ASN A 229 -0.94 -27.38 -2.85
N LEU A 230 0.08 -27.09 -2.06
CA LEU A 230 1.03 -28.08 -1.52
C LEU A 230 0.72 -28.48 -0.07
N LEU A 231 -0.39 -28.00 0.47
CA LEU A 231 -0.82 -28.25 1.84
C LEU A 231 -2.11 -29.08 1.87
N THR A 232 -2.18 -30.01 2.81
CA THR A 232 -3.41 -30.74 3.10
C THR A 232 -4.33 -29.92 4.01
N ALA A 233 -5.60 -30.33 4.13
CA ALA A 233 -6.53 -29.73 5.08
C ALA A 233 -6.01 -29.81 6.54
N VAL A 234 -5.28 -30.88 6.87
CA VAL A 234 -4.65 -31.05 8.20
C VAL A 234 -3.50 -30.05 8.38
N ASP A 235 -2.65 -29.84 7.36
CA ASP A 235 -1.57 -28.86 7.44
C ASP A 235 -2.14 -27.45 7.62
N MET A 236 -3.23 -27.11 6.93
CA MET A 236 -3.91 -25.81 7.12
C MET A 236 -4.40 -25.59 8.55
N THR A 237 -4.69 -26.66 9.30
CA THR A 237 -5.02 -26.53 10.73
C THR A 237 -3.80 -26.26 11.61
N LYS A 238 -2.60 -26.45 11.13
CA LYS A 238 -1.32 -26.24 11.85
C LYS A 238 -0.57 -24.99 11.41
N VAL A 239 -1.20 -24.13 10.59
CA VAL A 239 -0.56 -22.87 10.15
C VAL A 239 -0.49 -21.91 11.32
N VAL A 240 0.71 -21.49 11.69
CA VAL A 240 0.98 -20.52 12.76
C VAL A 240 1.42 -19.14 12.22
N SER A 241 1.80 -19.08 10.95
CA SER A 241 2.19 -17.83 10.32
C SER A 241 1.88 -17.84 8.82
N VAL A 242 1.74 -16.64 8.24
CA VAL A 242 1.52 -16.43 6.81
C VAL A 242 2.57 -15.44 6.31
N ARG A 243 3.30 -15.82 5.24
CA ARG A 243 4.22 -14.92 4.55
C ARG A 243 3.56 -14.42 3.28
N ILE A 244 3.51 -13.10 3.12
CA ILE A 244 2.85 -12.42 2.01
C ILE A 244 3.88 -11.66 1.20
N GLY A 245 3.79 -11.75 -0.12
CA GLY A 245 4.53 -10.94 -1.04
C GLY A 245 3.60 -10.13 -1.94
N LEU A 246 3.86 -8.83 -2.05
CA LEU A 246 3.12 -7.89 -2.89
C LEU A 246 4.06 -7.16 -3.82
N ILE A 247 3.67 -7.02 -5.08
CA ILE A 247 4.31 -6.09 -6.01
C ILE A 247 3.34 -4.96 -6.30
N LEU A 248 3.75 -3.74 -5.99
CA LEU A 248 3.00 -2.53 -6.27
C LEU A 248 3.65 -1.75 -7.41
N GLU A 249 2.82 -1.13 -8.25
CA GLU A 249 3.24 -0.28 -9.36
C GLU A 249 2.67 1.13 -9.28
N SER A 250 3.41 2.11 -9.83
CA SER A 250 2.99 3.51 -9.87
C SER A 250 1.75 3.71 -10.76
N PRO A 251 0.90 4.70 -10.46
CA PRO A 251 -0.32 4.95 -11.22
C PRO A 251 -0.04 5.37 -12.67
N ASN A 252 1.04 6.07 -12.90
CA ASN A 252 1.40 6.59 -14.21
C ASN A 252 2.70 5.97 -14.73
N PRO A 253 2.78 5.62 -16.02
CA PRO A 253 4.05 5.25 -16.61
C PRO A 253 4.97 6.48 -16.66
N ASN A 254 6.24 6.29 -16.33
CA ASN A 254 7.26 7.28 -16.57
C ASN A 254 7.87 7.04 -17.95
N THR A 255 7.52 7.88 -18.92
CA THR A 255 7.96 7.73 -20.32
C THR A 255 9.47 7.92 -20.51
N THR A 256 10.14 8.60 -19.58
CA THR A 256 11.59 8.84 -19.58
C THR A 256 12.38 7.80 -18.81
N ALA A 257 11.70 6.95 -18.00
CA ALA A 257 12.36 5.89 -17.26
C ALA A 257 12.89 4.78 -18.19
N GLU A 258 13.93 4.12 -17.73
CA GLU A 258 14.37 2.86 -18.33
C GLU A 258 13.27 1.81 -18.29
N VAL A 259 13.30 0.92 -19.26
CA VAL A 259 12.40 -0.22 -19.34
C VAL A 259 12.66 -1.16 -18.17
N ASP A 260 11.64 -1.42 -17.34
CA ASP A 260 11.73 -2.41 -16.27
C ASP A 260 11.57 -3.83 -16.85
N SER A 261 12.69 -4.45 -17.17
CA SER A 261 12.79 -5.85 -17.63
C SER A 261 13.19 -6.81 -16.51
N LYS A 262 13.25 -6.33 -15.27
CA LYS A 262 13.67 -7.10 -14.11
C LYS A 262 12.62 -8.14 -13.74
N THR A 263 13.06 -9.38 -13.49
CA THR A 263 12.23 -10.39 -12.84
C THR A 263 12.28 -10.22 -11.32
N TYR A 264 11.13 -10.01 -10.72
CA TYR A 264 10.96 -9.90 -9.28
C TYR A 264 10.71 -11.28 -8.68
N GLN A 265 11.63 -11.75 -7.84
CA GLN A 265 11.47 -12.98 -7.07
C GLN A 265 10.77 -12.64 -5.75
N VAL A 266 9.47 -12.95 -5.66
CA VAL A 266 8.59 -12.47 -4.58
C VAL A 266 9.07 -12.95 -3.20
N PHE A 267 9.53 -14.20 -3.10
CA PHE A 267 10.04 -14.79 -1.86
C PHE A 267 11.55 -15.03 -1.86
N GLY A 268 12.25 -14.40 -2.80
CA GLY A 268 13.70 -14.54 -2.96
C GLY A 268 14.12 -15.65 -3.94
N PRO A 269 15.38 -15.62 -4.39
CA PRO A 269 15.88 -16.56 -5.42
C PRO A 269 15.94 -18.00 -4.92
N GLU A 270 16.15 -18.22 -3.63
CA GLU A 270 16.15 -19.58 -3.06
C GLU A 270 14.77 -20.23 -3.18
N TYR A 271 13.70 -19.53 -2.78
CA TYR A 271 12.36 -20.07 -2.96
C TYR A 271 12.05 -20.35 -4.42
N ALA A 272 12.40 -19.45 -5.33
CA ALA A 272 12.19 -19.62 -6.77
C ALA A 272 12.91 -20.85 -7.33
N SER A 273 14.06 -21.21 -6.77
CA SER A 273 14.80 -22.43 -7.20
C SER A 273 14.15 -23.73 -6.71
N PHE A 274 13.47 -23.70 -5.56
CA PHE A 274 12.74 -24.86 -5.01
C PHE A 274 11.30 -24.98 -5.53
N ALA A 275 10.69 -23.86 -5.90
CA ALA A 275 9.27 -23.76 -6.23
C ALA A 275 9.04 -23.61 -7.75
N SER A 276 9.72 -24.41 -8.57
CA SER A 276 9.54 -24.38 -10.04
C SER A 276 8.09 -24.60 -10.51
N ALA A 277 7.20 -25.04 -9.63
CA ALA A 277 5.79 -25.25 -9.86
C ALA A 277 4.87 -24.16 -9.25
N ASP A 278 5.41 -23.05 -8.77
CA ASP A 278 4.64 -21.93 -8.19
C ASP A 278 4.75 -20.68 -9.08
N PRO A 279 3.99 -20.65 -10.21
CA PRO A 279 3.95 -19.51 -11.10
C PRO A 279 3.39 -18.30 -10.37
N GLY A 280 3.84 -17.10 -10.67
CA GLY A 280 3.46 -15.85 -9.96
C GLY A 280 4.46 -15.42 -8.89
N THR A 281 5.27 -16.33 -8.35
CA THR A 281 6.38 -15.98 -7.45
C THR A 281 7.57 -15.36 -8.17
N ALA A 282 7.69 -15.59 -9.49
CA ALA A 282 8.61 -14.90 -10.38
C ALA A 282 7.81 -14.02 -11.34
N TYR A 283 7.77 -12.73 -11.07
CA TYR A 283 7.02 -11.75 -11.86
C TYR A 283 7.95 -10.92 -12.74
N THR A 284 7.66 -10.89 -14.03
CA THR A 284 8.31 -9.99 -14.99
C THR A 284 7.27 -9.05 -15.59
N PRO A 285 7.46 -7.71 -15.53
CA PRO A 285 6.52 -6.78 -16.12
C PRO A 285 6.28 -7.04 -17.60
N PRO A 286 5.02 -6.98 -18.07
CA PRO A 286 4.74 -7.13 -19.50
C PRO A 286 5.33 -5.97 -20.29
N SER A 287 5.76 -6.21 -21.53
CA SER A 287 6.39 -5.21 -22.41
C SER A 287 5.50 -3.99 -22.68
N SER A 288 4.18 -4.18 -22.62
CA SER A 288 3.19 -3.10 -22.77
C SER A 288 3.13 -2.14 -21.57
N ASP A 289 3.65 -2.53 -20.41
CA ASP A 289 3.55 -1.77 -19.16
C ASP A 289 4.84 -1.80 -18.33
N ASN A 290 5.99 -1.78 -18.99
CA ASN A 290 7.30 -1.91 -18.35
C ASN A 290 7.97 -0.56 -17.98
N LYS A 291 7.24 0.56 -18.07
CA LYS A 291 7.74 1.90 -17.70
C LYS A 291 7.18 2.45 -16.39
N ARG A 292 6.65 1.59 -15.54
CA ARG A 292 6.14 1.98 -14.22
C ARG A 292 7.18 1.69 -13.15
N LEU A 293 7.24 2.55 -12.14
CA LEU A 293 8.00 2.24 -10.93
C LEU A 293 7.31 1.09 -10.20
N ARG A 294 8.06 0.01 -9.91
CA ARG A 294 7.58 -1.15 -9.16
C ARG A 294 8.41 -1.38 -7.92
N ARG A 295 7.74 -1.84 -6.86
CA ARG A 295 8.41 -2.24 -5.62
C ARG A 295 7.79 -3.53 -5.08
N LEU A 296 8.66 -4.41 -4.65
CA LEU A 296 8.33 -5.64 -3.94
C LEU A 296 8.34 -5.38 -2.44
N TYR A 297 7.29 -5.86 -1.78
CA TYR A 297 7.15 -5.87 -0.32
C TYR A 297 6.85 -7.28 0.15
N THR A 298 7.60 -7.77 1.14
CA THR A 298 7.38 -9.07 1.75
C THR A 298 7.14 -8.91 3.25
N TYR A 299 6.16 -9.63 3.77
CA TYR A 299 5.74 -9.54 5.16
C TYR A 299 5.41 -10.91 5.74
N THR A 300 5.70 -11.12 7.02
CA THR A 300 5.29 -12.33 7.75
C THR A 300 4.36 -11.94 8.89
N ILE A 301 3.21 -12.58 8.97
CA ILE A 301 2.15 -12.31 9.93
C ILE A 301 1.91 -13.58 10.75
N ALA A 302 1.97 -13.47 12.07
CA ALA A 302 1.63 -14.57 12.96
C ALA A 302 0.10 -14.71 13.07
N VAL A 303 -0.39 -15.94 13.04
CA VAL A 303 -1.79 -16.30 13.22
C VAL A 303 -2.03 -16.58 14.70
N ARG A 304 -2.59 -15.59 15.42
CA ARG A 304 -2.73 -15.65 16.89
C ARG A 304 -3.75 -16.66 17.39
N GLY A 305 -4.83 -16.93 16.66
CA GLY A 305 -5.89 -17.82 17.10
C GLY A 305 -5.50 -19.30 17.21
N ARG A 306 -4.20 -19.61 17.08
CA ARG A 306 -3.68 -20.99 17.14
C ARG A 306 -2.53 -21.16 18.12
N VAL A 307 -2.20 -20.11 18.86
CA VAL A 307 -1.10 -20.09 19.85
C VAL A 307 -1.64 -20.49 21.23
N GLU A 308 -2.40 -21.61 21.31
CA GLU A 308 -2.72 -22.27 22.60
C GLU A 308 -3.11 -23.73 22.40
#